data_05ca48fd2e5b5391d469fe199bb1a81a
#
_entry.id   05ca48fd2e5b5391d469fe199bb1a81a
#
_cell.length_a   1.000
_cell.length_b   1.000
_cell.length_c   1.000
_cell.angle_alpha   90.00
_cell.angle_beta   90.00
_cell.angle_gamma   90.00
#
_symmetry.space_group_name_H-M   'P 1'
#
loop_
_entity.id
_entity.type
_entity.pdbx_description
1 polymer ?
#
loop_
_entity_poly.entity_id
_entity_poly.type
_entity_poly.pdbx_seq_one_letter_code
_entity_poly.pdbx_strand_id
1 'polypeptide(L)'
;TVQKSLLQSEKLLAEGNPRQAVQEILWLMESVVTAFKGLSTGEATIEGKYFNKIVQELRTQKKGQTIEQVLGWLTALHGYLSSPTGGGVRHGADLKSGITIDADEGRLYCNLIRSYVTFLMAEHARMSRASQ
;
A
#
# COMPACT_ATOMS: atom_id res chain seq x y z
N THR A 1 -0.27 -8.62 11.68
CA THR A 1 1.07 -8.03 11.52
C THR A 1 1.48 -8.02 10.04
N VAL A 2 2.44 -7.18 9.73
CA VAL A 2 2.98 -7.11 8.37
C VAL A 2 3.56 -8.45 7.96
N GLN A 3 4.36 -9.04 8.83
CA GLN A 3 5.01 -10.33 8.55
C GLN A 3 3.98 -11.42 8.29
N LYS A 4 2.92 -11.47 9.08
CA LYS A 4 1.86 -12.45 8.92
C LYS A 4 1.15 -12.30 7.58
N SER A 5 0.83 -11.07 7.16
CA SER A 5 0.18 -10.80 5.88
C SER A 5 1.09 -11.17 4.71
N LEU A 6 2.39 -10.89 4.81
CA LEU A 6 3.34 -11.27 3.77
C LEU A 6 3.42 -12.79 3.62
N LEU A 7 3.48 -13.51 4.74
CA LEU A 7 3.50 -14.97 4.73
C LEU A 7 2.20 -15.53 4.16
N GLN A 8 1.07 -14.94 4.52
CA GLN A 8 -0.23 -15.38 4.03
C GLN A 8 -0.33 -15.23 2.51
N SER A 9 0.14 -14.10 1.96
CA SER A 9 0.10 -13.91 0.51
C SER A 9 0.97 -14.95 -0.21
N GLU A 10 2.16 -15.26 0.34
CA GLU A 10 3.03 -16.30 -0.24
C GLU A 10 2.39 -17.67 -0.19
N LYS A 11 1.73 -18.00 0.92
CA LYS A 11 1.01 -19.25 1.07
C LYS A 11 -0.10 -19.38 0.02
N LEU A 12 -0.86 -18.30 -0.16
CA LEU A 12 -1.94 -18.27 -1.15
C LEU A 12 -1.41 -18.48 -2.58
N LEU A 13 -0.27 -17.87 -2.91
CA LEU A 13 0.36 -18.10 -4.21
C LEU A 13 0.76 -19.56 -4.38
N ALA A 14 1.36 -20.15 -3.34
CA ALA A 14 1.80 -21.54 -3.38
C ALA A 14 0.63 -22.52 -3.54
N GLU A 15 -0.53 -22.13 -3.02
CA GLU A 15 -1.76 -22.94 -3.08
C GLU A 15 -2.55 -22.74 -4.38
N GLY A 16 -2.05 -21.93 -5.29
CA GLY A 16 -2.73 -21.69 -6.56
C GLY A 16 -3.87 -20.68 -6.47
N ASN A 17 -3.81 -19.76 -5.50
CA ASN A 17 -4.83 -18.73 -5.29
C ASN A 17 -4.25 -17.32 -5.52
N PRO A 18 -3.83 -16.99 -6.77
CA PRO A 18 -3.12 -15.73 -7.00
C PRO A 18 -4.01 -14.51 -6.75
N ARG A 19 -5.29 -14.57 -7.10
CA ARG A 19 -6.19 -13.43 -6.87
C ARG A 19 -6.30 -13.11 -5.39
N GLN A 20 -6.49 -14.11 -4.55
CA GLN A 20 -6.58 -13.91 -3.10
C GLN A 20 -5.25 -13.43 -2.52
N ALA A 21 -4.13 -13.92 -3.06
CA ALA A 21 -2.81 -13.48 -2.63
C ALA A 21 -2.62 -11.99 -2.89
N VAL A 22 -3.01 -11.52 -4.06
CA VAL A 22 -2.91 -10.10 -4.41
C VAL A 22 -3.85 -9.27 -3.54
N GLN A 23 -5.07 -9.75 -3.29
CA GLN A 23 -5.99 -9.04 -2.40
C GLN A 23 -5.40 -8.86 -1.00
N GLU A 24 -4.81 -9.91 -0.46
CA GLU A 24 -4.20 -9.85 0.88
C GLU A 24 -3.10 -8.81 0.95
N ILE A 25 -2.21 -8.81 -0.02
CA ILE A 25 -1.07 -7.88 0.00
C ILE A 25 -1.50 -6.45 -0.37
N LEU A 26 -2.57 -6.30 -1.14
CA LEU A 26 -3.14 -4.98 -1.44
C LEU A 26 -3.69 -4.34 -0.18
N TRP A 27 -4.42 -5.09 0.65
CA TRP A 27 -4.89 -4.61 1.94
C TRP A 27 -3.73 -4.23 2.85
N LEU A 28 -2.68 -5.03 2.86
CA LEU A 28 -1.49 -4.71 3.66
C LEU A 28 -0.87 -3.38 3.21
N MET A 29 -0.75 -3.18 1.91
CA MET A 29 -0.19 -1.93 1.38
C MET A 29 -1.01 -0.72 1.85
N GLU A 30 -2.33 -0.82 1.78
CA GLU A 30 -3.19 0.26 2.26
C GLU A 30 -2.99 0.52 3.75
N SER A 31 -2.89 -0.54 4.54
CA SER A 31 -2.66 -0.41 5.98
C SER A 31 -1.33 0.27 6.29
N VAL A 32 -0.28 -0.10 5.56
CA VAL A 32 1.04 0.49 5.77
C VAL A 32 1.04 1.98 5.38
N VAL A 33 0.38 2.34 4.29
CA VAL A 33 0.27 3.75 3.89
C VAL A 33 -0.53 4.54 4.92
N THR A 34 -1.65 4.01 5.37
CA THR A 34 -2.50 4.74 6.34
C THR A 34 -1.83 4.87 7.70
N ALA A 35 -0.85 4.05 8.02
CA ALA A 35 -0.09 4.17 9.26
C ALA A 35 0.74 5.45 9.33
N PHE A 36 0.94 6.15 8.20
CA PHE A 36 1.64 7.44 8.20
C PHE A 36 0.81 8.57 8.78
N LYS A 37 -0.49 8.38 8.97
CA LYS A 37 -1.33 9.39 9.58
C LYS A 37 -0.78 9.75 10.95
N GLY A 38 -0.70 11.04 11.21
CA GLY A 38 -0.21 11.55 12.49
C GLY A 38 1.29 11.81 12.54
N LEU A 39 2.05 11.34 11.55
CA LEU A 39 3.48 11.61 11.52
C LEU A 39 3.76 13.02 11.03
N SER A 40 4.80 13.64 11.59
CA SER A 40 5.26 14.95 11.17
C SER A 40 6.42 14.80 10.20
N THR A 41 6.43 15.62 9.15
CA THR A 41 7.52 15.66 8.18
C THR A 41 8.51 16.78 8.47
N GLY A 42 8.31 17.53 9.56
CA GLY A 42 9.09 18.72 9.86
C GLY A 42 8.43 19.99 9.32
N GLU A 43 7.58 19.87 8.31
CA GLU A 43 6.85 21.01 7.74
C GLU A 43 5.38 20.97 8.13
N ALA A 44 4.80 19.78 8.18
CA ALA A 44 3.39 19.60 8.49
C ALA A 44 3.17 18.17 9.01
N THR A 45 2.04 17.98 9.66
CA THR A 45 1.59 16.67 10.11
C THR A 45 0.70 16.04 9.04
N ILE A 46 0.84 14.73 8.84
CA ILE A 46 -0.03 13.99 7.92
C ILE A 46 -1.40 13.86 8.59
N GLU A 47 -2.41 14.49 8.02
CA GLU A 47 -3.75 14.57 8.62
C GLU A 47 -4.80 13.82 7.83
N GLY A 48 -4.48 13.36 6.64
CA GLY A 48 -5.42 12.64 5.79
C GLY A 48 -6.01 11.43 6.51
N LYS A 49 -7.28 11.17 6.24
CA LYS A 49 -8.01 10.11 6.93
C LYS A 49 -7.92 8.78 6.20
N TYR A 50 -7.83 8.81 4.88
CA TYR A 50 -7.86 7.64 4.04
C TYR A 50 -6.66 7.60 3.10
N PHE A 51 -6.45 6.46 2.50
CA PHE A 51 -5.32 6.15 1.64
C PHE A 51 -4.97 7.26 0.63
N ASN A 52 -5.94 7.67 -0.18
CA ASN A 52 -5.66 8.63 -1.26
C ASN A 52 -5.17 9.98 -0.73
N LYS A 53 -5.78 10.45 0.35
CA LYS A 53 -5.40 11.74 0.94
C LYS A 53 -4.03 11.67 1.60
N ILE A 54 -3.75 10.58 2.28
CA ILE A 54 -2.45 10.39 2.93
C ILE A 54 -1.35 10.32 1.87
N VAL A 55 -1.58 9.60 0.77
CA VAL A 55 -0.63 9.54 -0.34
C VAL A 55 -0.37 10.94 -0.90
N GLN A 56 -1.44 11.72 -1.11
CA GLN A 56 -1.31 13.06 -1.65
C GLN A 56 -0.47 13.95 -0.75
N GLU A 57 -0.73 13.92 0.55
CA GLU A 57 0.02 14.72 1.51
C GLU A 57 1.50 14.31 1.58
N LEU A 58 1.76 13.01 1.60
CA LEU A 58 3.13 12.50 1.60
C LEU A 58 3.88 12.90 0.34
N ARG A 59 3.26 12.77 -0.81
CA ARG A 59 3.90 13.15 -2.08
C ARG A 59 4.24 14.63 -2.12
N THR A 60 3.34 15.46 -1.61
CA THR A 60 3.58 16.91 -1.56
C THR A 60 4.73 17.25 -0.62
N GLN A 61 4.73 16.65 0.57
CA GLN A 61 5.72 16.97 1.60
C GLN A 61 7.08 16.34 1.33
N LYS A 62 7.11 15.24 0.60
CA LYS A 62 8.35 14.53 0.27
C LYS A 62 8.75 14.71 -1.20
N LYS A 63 8.36 15.81 -1.79
CA LYS A 63 8.62 16.09 -3.19
C LYS A 63 10.12 16.06 -3.48
N GLY A 64 10.49 15.37 -4.57
CA GLY A 64 11.88 15.22 -4.99
C GLY A 64 12.60 14.05 -4.36
N GLN A 65 11.97 13.35 -3.43
CA GLN A 65 12.57 12.18 -2.76
C GLN A 65 12.04 10.88 -3.37
N THR A 66 12.77 9.80 -3.12
CA THR A 66 12.39 8.48 -3.63
C THR A 66 10.98 8.08 -3.22
N ILE A 67 10.60 8.38 -1.98
CA ILE A 67 9.25 8.04 -1.50
C ILE A 67 8.15 8.68 -2.35
N GLU A 68 8.37 9.89 -2.86
CA GLU A 68 7.41 10.50 -3.76
C GLU A 68 7.19 9.63 -5.00
N GLN A 69 8.26 9.14 -5.60
CA GLN A 69 8.18 8.29 -6.79
C GLN A 69 7.50 6.97 -6.48
N VAL A 70 7.89 6.33 -5.38
CA VAL A 70 7.29 5.06 -4.96
C VAL A 70 5.78 5.23 -4.77
N LEU A 71 5.35 6.30 -4.11
CA LEU A 71 3.93 6.57 -3.90
C LEU A 71 3.20 6.77 -5.23
N GLY A 72 3.86 7.38 -6.21
CA GLY A 72 3.28 7.50 -7.55
C GLY A 72 3.07 6.14 -8.21
N TRP A 73 4.08 5.28 -8.15
CA TRP A 73 4.00 3.94 -8.75
C TRP A 73 2.94 3.08 -8.06
N LEU A 74 2.93 3.06 -6.73
CA LEU A 74 1.96 2.23 -6.02
C LEU A 74 0.52 2.74 -6.18
N THR A 75 0.34 4.05 -6.34
CA THR A 75 -0.98 4.62 -6.60
C THR A 75 -1.50 4.17 -7.96
N ALA A 76 -0.63 4.16 -8.98
CA ALA A 76 -1.01 3.66 -10.29
C ALA A 76 -1.39 2.19 -10.24
N LEU A 77 -0.60 1.38 -9.52
CA LEU A 77 -0.89 -0.03 -9.35
C LEU A 77 -2.20 -0.24 -8.59
N HIS A 78 -2.38 0.48 -7.49
CA HIS A 78 -3.61 0.44 -6.69
C HIS A 78 -4.83 0.77 -7.54
N GLY A 79 -4.75 1.84 -8.34
CA GLY A 79 -5.85 2.25 -9.20
C GLY A 79 -6.18 1.22 -10.27
N TYR A 80 -5.19 0.50 -10.77
CA TYR A 80 -5.41 -0.55 -11.75
C TYR A 80 -6.10 -1.76 -11.11
N LEU A 81 -5.66 -2.16 -9.93
CA LEU A 81 -6.11 -3.40 -9.29
C LEU A 81 -7.43 -3.26 -8.54
N SER A 82 -7.72 -2.09 -8.00
CA SER A 82 -8.85 -1.94 -7.08
C SER A 82 -10.02 -1.22 -7.71
N SER A 83 -11.22 -1.57 -7.25
CA SER A 83 -12.39 -0.76 -7.51
C SER A 83 -12.81 -0.05 -6.24
N PRO A 84 -13.32 1.19 -6.34
CA PRO A 84 -13.87 1.85 -5.18
C PRO A 84 -15.06 1.06 -4.67
N THR A 85 -15.05 0.73 -3.39
CA THR A 85 -16.19 0.13 -2.75
C THR A 85 -17.18 1.24 -2.45
N GLY A 86 -18.46 1.00 -2.73
CA GLY A 86 -19.49 2.00 -2.57
C GLY A 86 -19.53 2.56 -1.16
N GLY A 87 -19.86 3.84 -1.04
CA GLY A 87 -20.10 4.48 0.22
C GLY A 87 -18.94 5.22 0.85
N GLY A 88 -17.76 5.14 0.33
CA GLY A 88 -16.62 5.95 0.75
C GLY A 88 -16.15 5.77 2.19
N VAL A 89 -16.75 4.87 2.95
CA VAL A 89 -16.44 4.64 4.36
C VAL A 89 -15.65 3.36 4.56
N ARG A 90 -15.22 2.77 3.49
CA ARG A 90 -14.64 1.43 3.51
C ARG A 90 -13.17 1.48 3.89
N HIS A 91 -12.77 0.48 4.64
CA HIS A 91 -11.40 0.28 5.05
C HIS A 91 -10.78 -0.74 4.11
N GLY A 92 -10.10 -0.26 3.12
CA GLY A 92 -9.49 -1.11 2.13
C GLY A 92 -10.34 -1.21 0.87
N ALA A 93 -9.66 -1.42 -0.24
CA ALA A 93 -10.27 -1.59 -1.54
C ALA A 93 -10.28 -3.06 -1.91
N ASP A 94 -11.35 -3.49 -2.56
CA ASP A 94 -11.40 -4.84 -3.12
C ASP A 94 -10.79 -4.83 -4.52
N LEU A 95 -10.34 -5.98 -4.96
CA LEU A 95 -9.90 -6.14 -6.33
C LEU A 95 -11.06 -5.84 -7.29
N LYS A 96 -10.71 -5.19 -8.39
CA LYS A 96 -11.70 -4.80 -9.39
C LYS A 96 -12.47 -6.02 -9.89
N SER A 97 -13.80 -5.90 -9.96
CA SER A 97 -14.64 -6.94 -10.47
C SER A 97 -14.29 -7.23 -11.93
N GLY A 98 -14.17 -8.51 -12.27
CA GLY A 98 -13.82 -8.92 -13.62
C GLY A 98 -12.33 -8.95 -13.93
N ILE A 99 -11.48 -8.43 -13.05
CA ILE A 99 -10.05 -8.56 -13.25
C ILE A 99 -9.64 -10.01 -13.00
N THR A 100 -8.87 -10.57 -13.92
CA THR A 100 -8.33 -11.92 -13.78
C THR A 100 -6.84 -11.80 -13.48
N ILE A 101 -6.38 -12.62 -12.55
CA ILE A 101 -4.97 -12.62 -12.14
C ILE A 101 -4.49 -14.07 -12.20
N ASP A 102 -3.58 -14.36 -13.14
CA ASP A 102 -2.99 -15.69 -13.23
C ASP A 102 -1.80 -15.82 -12.27
N ALA A 103 -1.17 -17.00 -12.27
CA ALA A 103 -0.07 -17.27 -11.34
C ALA A 103 1.10 -16.33 -11.52
N ASP A 104 1.46 -16.01 -12.76
CA ASP A 104 2.60 -15.14 -13.05
C ASP A 104 2.28 -13.69 -12.66
N GLU A 105 1.08 -13.24 -12.97
CA GLU A 105 0.63 -11.90 -12.57
C GLU A 105 0.54 -11.79 -11.06
N GLY A 106 0.04 -12.82 -10.40
CA GLY A 106 -0.01 -12.85 -8.93
C GLY A 106 1.38 -12.72 -8.33
N ARG A 107 2.36 -13.44 -8.88
CA ARG A 107 3.74 -13.34 -8.44
C ARG A 107 4.30 -11.94 -8.67
N LEU A 108 4.04 -11.36 -9.84
CA LEU A 108 4.47 -10.00 -10.14
C LEU A 108 3.93 -9.00 -9.14
N TYR A 109 2.62 -8.98 -8.94
CA TYR A 109 1.99 -7.98 -8.06
C TYR A 109 2.40 -8.18 -6.61
N CYS A 110 2.47 -9.40 -6.15
CA CYS A 110 2.91 -9.66 -4.78
C CYS A 110 4.35 -9.22 -4.55
N ASN A 111 5.24 -9.45 -5.52
CA ASN A 111 6.63 -9.01 -5.39
C ASN A 111 6.76 -7.49 -5.43
N LEU A 112 6.03 -6.82 -6.33
CA LEU A 112 6.04 -5.36 -6.41
C LEU A 112 5.56 -4.75 -5.09
N ILE A 113 4.40 -5.20 -4.62
CA ILE A 113 3.81 -4.63 -3.41
C ILE A 113 4.67 -4.93 -2.19
N ARG A 114 5.24 -6.12 -2.11
CA ARG A 114 6.18 -6.46 -1.03
C ARG A 114 7.34 -5.46 -0.98
N SER A 115 7.90 -5.11 -2.15
CA SER A 115 8.99 -4.14 -2.22
C SER A 115 8.53 -2.77 -1.74
N TYR A 116 7.35 -2.33 -2.16
CA TYR A 116 6.80 -1.04 -1.72
C TYR A 116 6.57 -1.03 -0.21
N VAL A 117 5.96 -2.09 0.32
CA VAL A 117 5.67 -2.20 1.75
C VAL A 117 6.96 -2.15 2.56
N THR A 118 7.97 -2.90 2.15
CA THR A 118 9.25 -2.95 2.85
C THR A 118 9.91 -1.57 2.88
N PHE A 119 9.91 -0.87 1.75
CA PHE A 119 10.47 0.48 1.66
C PHE A 119 9.69 1.47 2.53
N LEU A 120 8.35 1.43 2.44
CA LEU A 120 7.50 2.34 3.22
C LEU A 120 7.66 2.13 4.72
N MET A 121 7.83 0.89 5.16
CA MET A 121 8.06 0.63 6.58
C MET A 121 9.37 1.24 7.06
N ALA A 122 10.42 1.19 6.24
CA ALA A 122 11.69 1.82 6.56
C ALA A 122 11.53 3.35 6.63
N GLU A 123 10.78 3.93 5.69
CA GLU A 123 10.50 5.37 5.69
C GLU A 123 9.66 5.78 6.90
N HIS A 124 8.66 4.98 7.24
CA HIS A 124 7.82 5.24 8.41
C HIS A 124 8.66 5.24 9.68
N ALA A 125 9.53 4.26 9.84
CA ALA A 125 10.41 4.19 11.01
C ALA A 125 11.31 5.41 11.10
N ARG A 126 11.86 5.86 9.96
CA ARG A 126 12.71 7.05 9.92
C ARG A 126 11.95 8.30 10.33
N MET A 127 10.74 8.48 9.80
CA MET A 127 9.90 9.62 10.12
C MET A 127 9.45 9.60 11.57
N SER A 128 9.14 8.42 12.10
CA SER A 128 8.74 8.29 13.51
C SER A 128 9.86 8.71 14.45
N ARG A 129 11.10 8.35 14.14
CA ARG A 129 12.26 8.77 14.94
C ARG A 129 12.47 10.28 14.86
N ALA A 130 12.31 10.86 13.68
CA ALA A 130 12.49 12.29 13.48
C ALA A 130 11.40 13.12 14.15
N SER A 131 10.22 12.53 14.38
CA SER A 131 9.08 13.21 15.00
C SER A 131 9.15 13.26 16.52
N GLN A 132 10.10 12.55 17.12
CA GLN A 132 10.25 12.50 18.58
C GLN A 132 11.09 13.64 19.12
#